data_d9c865fac9dfa9a98be1d1fb6d40e10d
#
_entry.id   d9c865fac9dfa9a98be1d1fb6d40e10d
#
_cell.length_a   1.000
_cell.length_b   1.000
_cell.length_c   1.000
_cell.angle_alpha   90.00
_cell.angle_beta   90.00
_cell.angle_gamma   90.00
#
_symmetry.space_group_name_H-M   'P 1'
#
loop_
_entity.id
_entity.type
_entity.pdbx_description
1 polymer ?
#
loop_
_entity_poly.entity_id
_entity_poly.type
_entity_poly.pdbx_seq_one_letter_code
_entity_poly.pdbx_strand_id
1 'polypeptide(L)'
;MNNITSIVLTSICVMVPVLAQQSGQSQGLLTEDYSTPQPGVRFAPLHIYIDSGSKSIAAYQFELKATAGQIKIVGVEGGQHEAFKEAPYYDPAALQNDRIIIAAFSTQKDLPKGRTRVATIHLQIIGQVEPQYELKLIVAADADAKEIPAEISFEKGESK
;
A
#
# COMPACT_ATOMS: atom_id res chain seq x y z
N MET A 1 35.65 54.32 38.40
CA MET A 1 35.73 55.72 37.93
C MET A 1 34.59 55.92 36.93
N ASN A 2 33.55 56.60 37.41
CA ASN A 2 32.80 57.70 36.80
C ASN A 2 32.00 57.34 35.51
N ASN A 3 30.78 57.67 35.32
CA ASN A 3 29.83 58.60 36.01
C ASN A 3 28.42 58.29 35.51
N ILE A 4 27.53 58.47 36.40
CA ILE A 4 26.09 58.65 36.33
C ILE A 4 25.74 59.82 35.37
N THR A 5 24.67 59.66 34.58
CA THR A 5 23.77 60.77 34.32
C THR A 5 22.37 60.24 34.00
N SER A 6 21.50 60.49 34.98
CA SER A 6 20.06 60.35 34.94
C SER A 6 19.47 61.52 34.16
N ILE A 7 18.57 61.28 33.24
CA ILE A 7 17.65 62.33 32.75
C ILE A 7 16.24 61.77 32.80
N VAL A 8 15.51 62.30 33.76
CA VAL A 8 14.03 62.24 33.90
C VAL A 8 13.47 63.27 32.94
N LEU A 9 12.54 62.90 32.10
CA LEU A 9 11.66 63.84 31.44
C LEU A 9 10.22 63.36 31.48
N THR A 10 9.47 64.16 32.12
CA THR A 10 8.06 64.14 32.49
C THR A 10 7.12 64.13 31.27
N SER A 11 6.12 63.25 31.33
CA SER A 11 4.69 63.46 31.10
C SER A 11 4.17 64.53 30.16
N ILE A 12 3.41 64.14 29.17
CA ILE A 12 2.12 64.82 28.86
C ILE A 12 1.17 63.76 28.24
N CYS A 13 0.13 63.49 28.99
CA CYS A 13 -1.00 62.66 28.57
C CYS A 13 -1.95 63.53 27.75
N VAL A 14 -2.09 63.27 26.46
CA VAL A 14 -3.13 63.86 25.61
C VAL A 14 -4.11 62.73 25.25
N MET A 15 -5.24 62.74 25.94
CA MET A 15 -6.39 61.90 25.57
C MET A 15 -7.01 62.49 24.31
N VAL A 16 -6.98 61.69 23.22
CA VAL A 16 -7.81 61.96 22.04
C VAL A 16 -8.83 60.82 21.97
N PRO A 17 -10.15 61.11 21.97
CA PRO A 17 -11.12 60.05 21.75
C PRO A 17 -11.11 59.64 20.27
N VAL A 18 -10.64 58.43 19.99
CA VAL A 18 -10.77 57.82 18.68
C VAL A 18 -12.18 57.24 18.55
N LEU A 19 -12.99 57.87 17.69
CA LEU A 19 -14.23 57.25 17.22
C LEU A 19 -13.88 55.90 16.60
N ALA A 20 -14.48 54.86 17.10
CA ALA A 20 -14.45 53.53 16.49
C ALA A 20 -15.23 53.54 15.17
N GLN A 21 -14.53 53.62 14.04
CA GLN A 21 -15.08 53.23 12.76
C GLN A 21 -14.93 51.70 12.65
N GLN A 22 -16.02 51.00 12.87
CA GLN A 22 -16.17 49.60 12.50
C GLN A 22 -16.23 49.53 10.98
N SER A 23 -15.08 49.42 10.30
CA SER A 23 -15.01 48.93 8.94
C SER A 23 -15.27 47.43 8.99
N GLY A 24 -16.45 47.00 8.53
CA GLY A 24 -16.78 45.60 8.31
C GLY A 24 -15.75 44.97 7.36
N GLN A 25 -14.82 44.24 7.90
CA GLN A 25 -14.04 43.30 7.14
C GLN A 25 -14.97 42.14 6.82
N SER A 26 -15.46 42.14 5.58
CA SER A 26 -15.96 40.94 4.95
C SER A 26 -14.81 39.94 4.97
N GLN A 27 -14.84 38.99 5.92
CA GLN A 27 -14.04 37.79 5.80
C GLN A 27 -14.52 37.09 4.53
N GLY A 28 -13.76 37.29 3.44
CA GLY A 28 -13.88 36.47 2.27
C GLY A 28 -13.67 35.03 2.71
N LEU A 29 -14.76 34.29 2.71
CA LEU A 29 -14.73 32.83 2.82
C LEU A 29 -13.80 32.38 1.70
N LEU A 30 -12.58 31.97 2.05
CA LEU A 30 -11.72 31.26 1.13
C LEU A 30 -12.46 29.97 0.79
N THR A 31 -13.23 29.98 -0.27
CA THR A 31 -13.69 28.78 -0.90
C THR A 31 -12.44 28.10 -1.42
N GLU A 32 -11.92 27.15 -0.62
CA GLU A 32 -10.94 26.20 -1.15
C GLU A 32 -11.59 25.57 -2.37
N ASP A 33 -11.02 25.84 -3.52
CA ASP A 33 -11.44 25.24 -4.77
C ASP A 33 -11.04 23.76 -4.73
N TYR A 34 -11.97 22.91 -4.24
CA TYR A 34 -11.84 21.45 -4.24
C TYR A 34 -11.92 20.83 -5.63
N SER A 35 -11.73 21.62 -6.67
CA SER A 35 -11.81 21.15 -8.06
C SER A 35 -10.55 20.47 -8.60
N THR A 36 -9.51 20.26 -7.79
CA THR A 36 -8.48 19.28 -8.15
C THR A 36 -9.08 17.88 -7.96
N PRO A 37 -9.26 17.08 -9.03
CA PRO A 37 -9.72 15.71 -8.87
C PRO A 37 -8.75 14.99 -7.96
N GLN A 38 -9.20 14.62 -6.76
CA GLN A 38 -8.43 13.73 -5.91
C GLN A 38 -8.14 12.46 -6.71
N PRO A 39 -6.89 11.97 -6.72
CA PRO A 39 -6.60 10.73 -7.41
C PRO A 39 -7.53 9.65 -6.86
N GLY A 40 -8.35 9.06 -7.73
CA GLY A 40 -9.26 7.98 -7.32
C GLY A 40 -8.46 6.89 -6.61
N VAL A 41 -8.97 6.42 -5.48
CA VAL A 41 -8.42 5.27 -4.78
C VAL A 41 -9.42 4.13 -4.91
N ARG A 42 -8.96 2.97 -5.35
CA ARG A 42 -9.76 1.75 -5.41
C ARG A 42 -8.99 0.57 -4.84
N PHE A 43 -9.72 -0.45 -4.42
CA PHE A 43 -9.14 -1.68 -3.91
C PHE A 43 -9.47 -2.83 -4.84
N ALA A 44 -8.50 -3.68 -5.11
CA ALA A 44 -8.70 -4.86 -5.95
C ALA A 44 -7.85 -6.03 -5.46
N PRO A 45 -8.40 -7.26 -5.45
CA PRO A 45 -7.62 -8.45 -5.20
C PRO A 45 -6.91 -8.89 -6.48
N LEU A 46 -5.72 -9.45 -6.31
CA LEU A 46 -4.95 -10.13 -7.33
C LEU A 46 -4.79 -11.60 -6.90
N HIS A 47 -5.45 -12.51 -7.62
CA HIS A 47 -5.41 -13.93 -7.34
C HIS A 47 -4.23 -14.57 -8.02
N ILE A 48 -3.35 -15.21 -7.26
CA ILE A 48 -2.13 -15.83 -7.75
C ILE A 48 -2.32 -17.33 -7.89
N TYR A 49 -2.00 -17.86 -9.06
CA TYR A 49 -2.10 -19.26 -9.41
C TYR A 49 -0.75 -19.85 -9.76
N ILE A 50 -0.50 -21.06 -9.30
CA ILE A 50 0.61 -21.89 -9.77
C ILE A 50 0.04 -23.13 -10.45
N ASP A 51 0.50 -23.42 -11.64
CA ASP A 51 0.18 -24.66 -12.35
C ASP A 51 1.41 -25.58 -12.33
N SER A 52 1.30 -26.65 -11.56
CA SER A 52 2.34 -27.67 -11.39
C SER A 52 2.11 -28.91 -12.28
N GLY A 53 1.14 -28.83 -13.19
CA GLY A 53 0.76 -29.94 -14.07
C GLY A 53 0.37 -31.20 -13.27
N SER A 54 1.02 -32.32 -13.53
CA SER A 54 0.76 -33.57 -12.82
C SER A 54 1.53 -33.71 -11.50
N LYS A 55 2.41 -32.79 -11.15
CA LYS A 55 3.22 -32.84 -9.93
C LYS A 55 2.51 -32.23 -8.75
N SER A 56 2.65 -32.84 -7.57
CA SER A 56 2.17 -32.26 -6.32
C SER A 56 3.12 -31.17 -5.87
N ILE A 57 2.58 -29.98 -5.57
CA ILE A 57 3.36 -28.86 -5.04
C ILE A 57 3.26 -28.83 -3.52
N ALA A 58 4.42 -28.83 -2.82
CA ALA A 58 4.52 -28.73 -1.37
C ALA A 58 5.10 -27.41 -0.92
N ALA A 59 5.88 -26.73 -1.76
CA ALA A 59 6.46 -25.44 -1.41
C ALA A 59 6.57 -24.57 -2.65
N TYR A 60 6.47 -23.25 -2.44
CA TYR A 60 6.69 -22.26 -3.49
C TYR A 60 7.28 -20.97 -2.94
N GLN A 61 7.94 -20.23 -3.82
CA GLN A 61 8.32 -18.84 -3.61
C GLN A 61 8.14 -18.07 -4.91
N PHE A 62 7.56 -16.88 -4.82
CA PHE A 62 7.41 -15.99 -5.96
C PHE A 62 7.60 -14.53 -5.57
N GLU A 63 7.82 -13.69 -6.57
CA GLU A 63 7.89 -12.23 -6.46
C GLU A 63 6.79 -11.61 -7.31
N LEU A 64 6.07 -10.63 -6.73
CA LEU A 64 5.19 -9.70 -7.43
C LEU A 64 5.78 -8.30 -7.32
N LYS A 65 5.81 -7.56 -8.44
CA LYS A 65 6.20 -6.16 -8.50
C LYS A 65 5.31 -5.39 -9.46
N ALA A 66 4.85 -4.20 -9.07
CA ALA A 66 4.22 -3.30 -10.04
C ALA A 66 5.28 -2.65 -10.94
N THR A 67 5.03 -2.65 -12.25
CA THR A 67 5.91 -2.05 -13.26
C THR A 67 5.34 -0.75 -13.84
N ALA A 68 4.03 -0.51 -13.64
CA ALA A 68 3.36 0.73 -13.97
C ALA A 68 2.14 0.94 -13.06
N GLY A 69 1.68 2.19 -12.96
CA GLY A 69 0.64 2.59 -12.03
C GLY A 69 1.18 2.75 -10.59
N GLN A 70 0.35 3.28 -9.72
CA GLN A 70 0.67 3.41 -8.30
C GLN A 70 -0.18 2.44 -7.49
N ILE A 71 0.48 1.53 -6.79
CA ILE A 71 -0.19 0.59 -5.88
C ILE A 71 0.44 0.62 -4.50
N LYS A 72 -0.31 0.09 -3.54
CA LYS A 72 0.18 -0.34 -2.23
C LYS A 72 -0.37 -1.71 -1.94
N ILE A 73 0.47 -2.61 -1.51
CA ILE A 73 0.05 -3.93 -1.01
C ILE A 73 -0.51 -3.71 0.40
N VAL A 74 -1.78 -4.07 0.60
CA VAL A 74 -2.49 -3.80 1.86
C VAL A 74 -2.86 -5.07 2.63
N GLY A 75 -2.69 -6.25 2.01
CA GLY A 75 -2.92 -7.52 2.66
C GLY A 75 -2.57 -8.71 1.78
N VAL A 76 -2.38 -9.85 2.40
CA VAL A 76 -2.14 -11.13 1.73
C VAL A 76 -2.97 -12.20 2.42
N GLU A 77 -3.69 -12.97 1.63
CA GLU A 77 -4.46 -14.14 2.09
C GLU A 77 -3.89 -15.41 1.44
N GLY A 78 -4.20 -16.54 2.04
CA GLY A 78 -3.86 -17.85 1.53
C GLY A 78 -4.62 -18.23 0.25
N GLY A 79 -4.34 -19.43 -0.20
CA GLY A 79 -4.89 -20.00 -1.42
C GLY A 79 -6.25 -20.69 -1.20
N GLN A 80 -6.64 -21.47 -2.21
CA GLN A 80 -7.90 -22.18 -2.23
C GLN A 80 -7.78 -23.60 -1.65
N HIS A 81 -6.66 -24.25 -1.89
CA HIS A 81 -6.42 -25.62 -1.41
C HIS A 81 -6.03 -25.61 0.07
N GLU A 82 -6.48 -26.62 0.83
CA GLU A 82 -6.26 -26.70 2.28
C GLU A 82 -4.78 -26.63 2.67
N ALA A 83 -3.89 -27.20 1.85
CA ALA A 83 -2.44 -27.14 2.05
C ALA A 83 -1.85 -25.73 2.05
N PHE A 84 -2.53 -24.75 1.45
CA PHE A 84 -2.09 -23.35 1.31
C PHE A 84 -3.17 -22.35 1.73
N LYS A 85 -4.13 -22.77 2.53
CA LYS A 85 -5.24 -21.93 2.98
C LYS A 85 -4.82 -20.84 3.96
N GLU A 86 -3.82 -21.14 4.78
CA GLU A 86 -3.24 -20.17 5.69
C GLU A 86 -2.48 -19.08 4.90
N ALA A 87 -2.41 -17.87 5.47
CA ALA A 87 -1.64 -16.79 4.87
C ALA A 87 -0.18 -17.20 4.70
N PRO A 88 0.41 -17.00 3.50
CA PRO A 88 1.80 -17.35 3.26
C PRO A 88 2.77 -16.42 4.01
N TYR A 89 4.03 -16.79 4.07
CA TYR A 89 5.09 -15.98 4.66
C TYR A 89 5.49 -14.85 3.70
N TYR A 90 5.68 -13.65 4.24
CA TYR A 90 6.24 -12.49 3.57
C TYR A 90 6.87 -11.55 4.60
N ASP A 91 7.72 -10.64 4.15
CA ASP A 91 8.24 -9.57 5.00
C ASP A 91 7.14 -8.52 5.25
N PRO A 92 6.69 -8.29 6.49
CA PRO A 92 5.70 -7.25 6.80
C PRO A 92 6.10 -5.85 6.31
N ALA A 93 7.40 -5.56 6.17
CA ALA A 93 7.88 -4.30 5.60
C ALA A 93 7.53 -4.13 4.11
N ALA A 94 7.12 -5.21 3.41
CA ALA A 94 6.62 -5.14 2.05
C ALA A 94 5.21 -4.55 1.94
N LEU A 95 4.43 -4.54 3.04
CA LEU A 95 3.13 -3.88 3.07
C LEU A 95 3.29 -2.38 2.87
N GLN A 96 2.35 -1.76 2.17
CA GLN A 96 2.38 -0.35 1.72
C GLN A 96 3.41 -0.04 0.62
N ASN A 97 4.12 -1.06 0.11
CA ASN A 97 5.01 -0.97 -1.05
C ASN A 97 4.36 -1.56 -2.31
N ASP A 98 5.08 -1.49 -3.41
CA ASP A 98 4.68 -1.97 -4.75
C ASP A 98 5.31 -3.32 -5.13
N ARG A 99 6.07 -3.93 -4.20
CA ARG A 99 6.82 -5.18 -4.39
C ARG A 99 6.72 -6.07 -3.16
N ILE A 100 6.52 -7.37 -3.38
CA ILE A 100 6.49 -8.37 -2.32
C ILE A 100 7.09 -9.70 -2.80
N ILE A 101 7.79 -10.38 -1.91
CA ILE A 101 8.20 -11.78 -2.06
C ILE A 101 7.36 -12.60 -1.10
N ILE A 102 6.76 -13.65 -1.62
CA ILE A 102 5.85 -14.54 -0.89
C ILE A 102 6.37 -15.96 -0.99
N ALA A 103 6.36 -16.67 0.14
CA ALA A 103 6.73 -18.06 0.23
C ALA A 103 5.76 -18.85 1.11
N ALA A 104 5.49 -20.10 0.74
CA ALA A 104 4.76 -21.02 1.59
C ALA A 104 5.27 -22.45 1.44
N PHE A 105 5.03 -23.25 2.46
CA PHE A 105 5.24 -24.69 2.40
C PHE A 105 4.15 -25.42 3.19
N SER A 106 3.90 -26.66 2.80
CA SER A 106 2.94 -27.54 3.48
C SER A 106 3.54 -28.92 3.67
N THR A 107 3.30 -29.49 4.84
CA THR A 107 3.65 -30.89 5.18
C THR A 107 2.42 -31.82 5.17
N GLN A 108 1.31 -31.33 4.65
CA GLN A 108 0.10 -32.13 4.51
C GLN A 108 0.30 -33.26 3.50
N LYS A 109 -0.46 -34.35 3.65
CA LYS A 109 -0.41 -35.46 2.71
C LYS A 109 -1.15 -35.17 1.41
N ASP A 110 -2.23 -34.40 1.50
CA ASP A 110 -3.00 -33.96 0.35
C ASP A 110 -2.43 -32.65 -0.17
N LEU A 111 -1.72 -32.72 -1.28
CA LEU A 111 -1.05 -31.59 -1.91
C LEU A 111 -1.68 -31.33 -3.28
N PRO A 112 -1.87 -30.08 -3.65
CA PRO A 112 -2.49 -29.72 -4.94
C PRO A 112 -1.60 -30.06 -6.13
N LYS A 113 -2.29 -30.31 -7.25
CA LYS A 113 -1.73 -30.51 -8.59
C LYS A 113 -2.47 -29.62 -9.57
N GLY A 114 -1.85 -29.39 -10.72
CA GLY A 114 -2.43 -28.53 -11.75
C GLY A 114 -2.51 -27.08 -11.30
N ARG A 115 -3.43 -26.36 -11.92
CA ARG A 115 -3.63 -24.93 -11.65
C ARG A 115 -4.36 -24.71 -10.33
N THR A 116 -3.67 -24.17 -9.35
CA THR A 116 -4.19 -23.94 -7.99
C THR A 116 -3.96 -22.49 -7.59
N ARG A 117 -4.99 -21.83 -7.02
CA ARG A 117 -4.80 -20.53 -6.39
C ARG A 117 -4.03 -20.71 -5.09
N VAL A 118 -2.85 -20.10 -5.02
CA VAL A 118 -1.92 -20.25 -3.88
C VAL A 118 -1.91 -19.05 -2.95
N ALA A 119 -2.34 -17.86 -3.43
CA ALA A 119 -2.46 -16.66 -2.61
C ALA A 119 -3.47 -15.69 -3.23
N THR A 120 -3.93 -14.73 -2.42
CA THR A 120 -4.61 -13.51 -2.86
C THR A 120 -3.90 -12.32 -2.27
N ILE A 121 -3.49 -11.36 -3.13
CA ILE A 121 -2.83 -10.14 -2.72
C ILE A 121 -3.83 -8.99 -2.87
N HIS A 122 -4.10 -8.28 -1.78
CA HIS A 122 -4.99 -7.13 -1.78
C HIS A 122 -4.20 -5.87 -2.06
N LEU A 123 -4.65 -5.10 -3.05
CA LEU A 123 -4.00 -3.90 -3.54
C LEU A 123 -4.88 -2.68 -3.32
N GLN A 124 -4.29 -1.60 -2.85
CA GLN A 124 -4.79 -0.24 -2.99
C GLN A 124 -4.19 0.34 -4.26
N ILE A 125 -5.02 0.75 -5.20
CA ILE A 125 -4.62 1.34 -6.47
C ILE A 125 -4.91 2.83 -6.41
N ILE A 126 -3.92 3.66 -6.73
CA ILE A 126 -3.99 5.12 -6.61
C ILE A 126 -3.92 5.74 -8.01
N GLY A 127 -4.89 6.61 -8.31
CA GLY A 127 -4.98 7.30 -9.60
C GLY A 127 -5.73 6.50 -10.66
N GLN A 128 -5.64 6.98 -11.91
CA GLN A 128 -6.41 6.47 -13.05
C GLN A 128 -5.62 5.46 -13.90
N VAL A 129 -4.30 5.39 -13.70
CA VAL A 129 -3.44 4.49 -14.48
C VAL A 129 -3.69 3.05 -14.01
N GLU A 130 -4.05 2.18 -14.97
CA GLU A 130 -4.21 0.77 -14.68
C GLU A 130 -2.84 0.11 -14.39
N PRO A 131 -2.67 -0.55 -13.23
CA PRO A 131 -1.40 -1.13 -12.87
C PRO A 131 -0.99 -2.27 -13.80
N GLN A 132 0.30 -2.36 -14.07
CA GLN A 132 0.95 -3.51 -14.70
C GLN A 132 1.85 -4.20 -13.70
N TYR A 133 1.96 -5.52 -13.83
CA TYR A 133 2.69 -6.34 -12.88
C TYR A 133 3.68 -7.24 -13.58
N GLU A 134 4.83 -7.39 -12.96
CA GLU A 134 5.78 -8.48 -13.17
C GLU A 134 5.56 -9.52 -12.07
N LEU A 135 5.33 -10.77 -12.47
CA LEU A 135 5.14 -11.90 -11.58
C LEU A 135 6.17 -12.98 -11.94
N LYS A 136 7.02 -13.34 -10.97
CA LYS A 136 8.12 -14.27 -11.17
C LYS A 136 8.06 -15.42 -10.18
N LEU A 137 7.91 -16.64 -10.67
CA LEU A 137 8.13 -17.83 -9.85
C LEU A 137 9.63 -18.00 -9.59
N ILE A 138 10.01 -18.06 -8.32
CA ILE A 138 11.40 -18.25 -7.91
C ILE A 138 11.70 -19.73 -7.77
N VAL A 139 10.79 -20.47 -7.11
CA VAL A 139 10.88 -21.92 -6.92
C VAL A 139 9.50 -22.52 -6.70
N ALA A 140 9.31 -23.74 -7.18
CA ALA A 140 8.24 -24.65 -6.77
C ALA A 140 8.87 -26.01 -6.49
N ALA A 141 8.46 -26.67 -5.39
CA ALA A 141 9.04 -27.92 -4.96
C ALA A 141 7.97 -28.92 -4.50
N ASP A 142 8.28 -30.21 -4.61
CA ASP A 142 7.47 -31.32 -4.09
C ASP A 142 7.76 -31.58 -2.58
N ALA A 143 7.12 -32.63 -2.03
CA ALA A 143 7.25 -32.99 -0.63
C ALA A 143 8.67 -33.46 -0.22
N ASP A 144 9.49 -33.88 -1.17
CA ASP A 144 10.88 -34.29 -0.97
C ASP A 144 11.86 -33.10 -1.13
N ALA A 145 11.33 -31.86 -1.19
CA ALA A 145 12.06 -30.62 -1.44
C ALA A 145 12.78 -30.60 -2.80
N LYS A 146 12.34 -31.42 -3.76
CA LYS A 146 12.86 -31.43 -5.12
C LYS A 146 12.13 -30.40 -5.93
N GLU A 147 12.87 -29.56 -6.63
CA GLU A 147 12.30 -28.58 -7.57
C GLU A 147 11.50 -29.27 -8.66
N ILE A 148 10.32 -28.73 -8.94
CA ILE A 148 9.41 -29.20 -9.98
C ILE A 148 9.14 -28.11 -11.00
N PRO A 149 8.93 -28.46 -12.28
CA PRO A 149 8.48 -27.48 -13.26
C PRO A 149 7.07 -26.98 -12.91
N ALA A 150 6.90 -25.67 -12.94
CA ALA A 150 5.61 -25.05 -12.69
C ALA A 150 5.55 -23.67 -13.37
N GLU A 151 4.33 -23.21 -13.67
CA GLU A 151 4.06 -21.91 -14.24
C GLU A 151 3.29 -21.07 -13.23
N ILE A 152 3.57 -19.76 -13.20
CA ILE A 152 2.84 -18.82 -12.34
C ILE A 152 2.04 -17.84 -13.18
N SER A 153 0.84 -17.52 -12.72
CA SER A 153 -0.07 -16.57 -13.36
C SER A 153 -0.91 -15.83 -12.33
N PHE A 154 -1.55 -14.75 -12.75
CA PHE A 154 -2.51 -14.04 -11.91
C PHE A 154 -3.80 -13.73 -12.64
N GLU A 155 -4.87 -13.54 -11.86
CA GLU A 155 -6.15 -13.00 -12.30
C GLU A 155 -6.52 -11.79 -11.45
N LYS A 156 -7.04 -10.77 -12.09
CA LYS A 156 -7.58 -9.60 -11.39
C LYS A 156 -8.99 -9.93 -10.92
N GLY A 157 -9.25 -9.74 -9.62
CA GLY A 157 -10.60 -9.81 -9.10
C GLY A 157 -11.36 -8.48 -9.28
N GLU A 158 -12.61 -8.46 -8.86
CA GLU A 158 -13.46 -7.29 -8.98
C GLU A 158 -12.97 -6.16 -8.08
N SER A 159 -12.84 -4.96 -8.65
CA SER A 159 -12.54 -3.72 -7.93
C SER A 159 -13.75 -3.26 -7.13
N LYS A 160 -13.52 -2.83 -5.90
CA LYS A 160 -14.51 -2.13 -5.05
C LYS A 160 -14.11 -0.69 -4.84
#